data_805d3e305551b5386060eecdf007dfba
#
_entry.id   805d3e305551b5386060eecdf007dfba
#
_cell.length_a   1.000
_cell.length_b   1.000
_cell.length_c   1.000
_cell.angle_alpha   90.00
_cell.angle_beta   90.00
_cell.angle_gamma   90.00
#
_symmetry.space_group_name_H-M   'P 1'
#
loop_
_entity.id
_entity.type
_entity.pdbx_description
1 polymer ?
#
loop_
_entity_poly.entity_id
_entity_poly.type
_entity_poly.pdbx_seq_one_letter_code
_entity_poly.pdbx_strand_id
1 'polypeptide(L)'
;MQRLGYGRAELDAFCRQVQTHIVPLYLQLQEEQRQRLGLDALMPYDRGLVFPSGNAVPVPAEELPRAADRMYHALSPEAGQFFDEMLRHGMLDVEGSPNKIAGMGFCDMLGAPYRMPFVFANCDGTSSDVTVYTHELGHGLQGYLSIRAQPSADYVGLGPDLAEVHSKTMELFSLPYARDFFGDQAGQFRTEHCYGFVKELCAFCSIHTFETWLYEHPEASLAE
;
A
#
# COMPACT_ATOMS: atom_id res chain seq x y z
N MET A 1 3.88 -21.97 -13.37
CA MET A 1 4.42 -21.71 -12.02
C MET A 1 5.50 -20.67 -12.16
N GLN A 2 5.26 -19.44 -11.69
CA GLN A 2 6.25 -18.39 -11.71
C GLN A 2 7.40 -18.83 -10.78
N ARG A 3 8.64 -18.86 -11.28
CA ARG A 3 9.79 -19.18 -10.44
C ARG A 3 10.14 -17.92 -9.64
N LEU A 4 9.88 -17.99 -8.34
CA LEU A 4 10.42 -17.04 -7.38
C LEU A 4 11.95 -17.21 -7.34
N GLY A 5 12.68 -16.14 -7.12
CA GLY A 5 14.15 -16.17 -7.01
C GLY A 5 14.64 -16.75 -5.67
N TYR A 6 13.73 -17.26 -4.83
CA TYR A 6 13.98 -17.82 -3.49
C TYR A 6 13.11 -19.05 -3.25
N GLY A 7 13.47 -19.86 -2.28
CA GLY A 7 12.74 -21.05 -1.84
C GLY A 7 12.18 -20.91 -0.42
N ARG A 8 11.62 -22.00 0.07
CA ARG A 8 11.02 -22.11 1.39
C ARG A 8 11.98 -21.73 2.51
N ALA A 9 13.24 -22.15 2.42
CA ALA A 9 14.23 -21.92 3.48
C ALA A 9 14.54 -20.44 3.68
N GLU A 10 14.64 -19.67 2.60
CA GLU A 10 14.86 -18.21 2.64
C GLU A 10 13.65 -17.51 3.24
N LEU A 11 12.43 -17.91 2.85
CA LEU A 11 11.20 -17.32 3.35
C LEU A 11 10.98 -17.61 4.85
N ASP A 12 11.24 -18.87 5.27
CA ASP A 12 11.22 -19.24 6.70
C ASP A 12 12.27 -18.46 7.50
N ALA A 13 13.46 -18.22 6.91
CA ALA A 13 14.48 -17.40 7.56
C ALA A 13 14.01 -15.94 7.71
N PHE A 14 13.39 -15.36 6.69
CA PHE A 14 12.81 -14.03 6.75
C PHE A 14 11.74 -13.93 7.85
N CYS A 15 10.77 -14.87 7.88
CA CYS A 15 9.72 -14.90 8.89
C CYS A 15 10.30 -15.01 10.31
N ARG A 16 11.34 -15.82 10.52
CA ARG A 16 12.03 -15.88 11.82
C ARG A 16 12.68 -14.55 12.21
N GLN A 17 13.27 -13.80 11.27
CA GLN A 17 13.83 -12.48 11.57
C GLN A 17 12.73 -11.48 11.92
N VAL A 18 11.62 -11.48 11.21
CA VAL A 18 10.44 -10.64 11.55
C VAL A 18 9.94 -10.99 12.95
N GLN A 19 9.77 -12.30 13.25
CA GLN A 19 9.32 -12.75 14.57
C GLN A 19 10.28 -12.32 15.69
N THR A 20 11.58 -12.37 15.45
CA THR A 20 12.60 -12.05 16.46
C THR A 20 12.76 -10.56 16.69
N HIS A 21 12.70 -9.75 15.64
CA HIS A 21 13.08 -8.33 15.69
C HIS A 21 11.94 -7.35 15.49
N ILE A 22 10.92 -7.71 14.71
CA ILE A 22 9.82 -6.80 14.37
C ILE A 22 8.60 -7.02 15.26
N VAL A 23 8.25 -8.27 15.58
CA VAL A 23 7.11 -8.55 16.47
C VAL A 23 7.26 -7.88 17.84
N PRO A 24 8.43 -7.89 18.52
CA PRO A 24 8.60 -7.15 19.78
C PRO A 24 8.36 -5.64 19.62
N LEU A 25 8.83 -5.04 18.52
CA LEU A 25 8.57 -3.63 18.20
C LEU A 25 7.07 -3.40 17.99
N TYR A 26 6.39 -4.27 17.25
CA TYR A 26 4.95 -4.15 17.02
C TYR A 26 4.15 -4.22 18.32
N LEU A 27 4.52 -5.13 19.25
CA LEU A 27 3.88 -5.22 20.56
C LEU A 27 4.11 -3.96 21.41
N GLN A 28 5.31 -3.37 21.33
CA GLN A 28 5.59 -2.08 21.99
C GLN A 28 4.71 -0.96 21.41
N LEU A 29 4.61 -0.87 20.07
CA LEU A 29 3.77 0.12 19.41
C LEU A 29 2.29 -0.06 19.78
N GLN A 30 1.80 -1.30 19.89
CA GLN A 30 0.43 -1.57 20.35
C GLN A 30 0.20 -1.12 21.79
N GLU A 31 1.18 -1.32 22.68
CA GLU A 31 1.07 -0.85 24.06
C GLU A 31 1.07 0.69 24.13
N GLU A 32 1.92 1.36 23.36
CA GLU A 32 1.90 2.82 23.24
C GLU A 32 0.57 3.33 22.68
N GLN A 33 -0.02 2.64 21.69
CA GLN A 33 -1.33 2.95 21.14
C GLN A 33 -2.42 2.78 22.20
N ARG A 34 -2.42 1.67 22.94
CA ARG A 34 -3.36 1.39 24.02
C ARG A 34 -3.34 2.51 25.08
N GLN A 35 -2.15 2.91 25.52
CA GLN A 35 -1.97 3.99 26.50
C GLN A 35 -2.43 5.34 25.96
N ARG A 36 -2.10 5.65 24.71
CA ARG A 36 -2.52 6.89 24.04
C ARG A 36 -4.03 6.99 23.92
N LEU A 37 -4.72 5.87 23.66
CA LEU A 37 -6.16 5.80 23.56
C LEU A 37 -6.86 5.72 24.93
N GLY A 38 -6.13 5.53 26.04
CA GLY A 38 -6.68 5.39 27.39
C GLY A 38 -7.49 4.11 27.58
N LEU A 39 -7.17 3.03 26.88
CA LEU A 39 -7.89 1.78 26.93
C LEU A 39 -7.30 0.80 27.96
N ASP A 40 -8.15 0.00 28.61
CA ASP A 40 -7.70 -1.08 29.49
C ASP A 40 -7.07 -2.23 28.69
N ALA A 41 -7.60 -2.51 27.49
CA ALA A 41 -7.06 -3.48 26.54
C ALA A 41 -7.26 -2.99 25.11
N LEU A 42 -6.31 -3.29 24.22
CA LEU A 42 -6.41 -2.99 22.79
C LEU A 42 -7.04 -4.18 22.08
N MET A 43 -8.30 -4.06 21.70
CA MET A 43 -9.03 -5.10 20.99
C MET A 43 -8.72 -5.07 19.47
N PRO A 44 -8.98 -6.15 18.72
CA PRO A 44 -8.73 -6.18 17.28
C PRO A 44 -9.39 -5.03 16.50
N TYR A 45 -10.57 -4.59 16.89
CA TYR A 45 -11.29 -3.49 16.24
C TYR A 45 -10.73 -2.09 16.61
N ASP A 46 -9.94 -1.97 17.67
CA ASP A 46 -9.30 -0.71 18.07
C ASP A 46 -8.00 -0.45 17.31
N ARG A 47 -7.41 -1.50 16.70
CA ARG A 47 -6.07 -1.45 16.10
C ARG A 47 -5.95 -0.49 14.90
N GLY A 48 -7.07 -0.14 14.28
CA GLY A 48 -7.10 0.85 13.21
C GLY A 48 -7.06 2.30 13.68
N LEU A 49 -7.36 2.57 14.95
CA LEU A 49 -7.41 3.92 15.53
C LEU A 49 -6.10 4.22 16.26
N VAL A 50 -5.30 5.17 15.78
CA VAL A 50 -3.99 5.50 16.37
C VAL A 50 -4.08 6.66 17.35
N PHE A 51 -4.99 7.61 17.15
CA PHE A 51 -5.13 8.82 17.96
C PHE A 51 -6.55 8.96 18.55
N PRO A 52 -6.70 9.47 19.80
CA PRO A 52 -8.01 9.68 20.43
C PRO A 52 -8.89 10.67 19.66
N SER A 53 -8.28 11.63 18.96
CA SER A 53 -8.99 12.59 18.11
C SER A 53 -9.47 12.04 16.76
N GLY A 54 -9.21 10.78 16.49
CA GLY A 54 -9.34 10.16 15.17
C GLY A 54 -8.01 10.16 14.42
N ASN A 55 -7.96 9.36 13.37
CA ASN A 55 -6.83 9.32 12.44
C ASN A 55 -6.84 10.57 11.54
N ALA A 56 -5.73 10.79 10.83
CA ALA A 56 -5.61 11.91 9.89
C ALA A 56 -6.67 11.83 8.79
N VAL A 57 -7.27 12.95 8.46
CA VAL A 57 -8.27 13.07 7.39
C VAL A 57 -7.60 13.73 6.20
N PRO A 58 -7.58 13.07 5.02
CA PRO A 58 -6.98 13.63 3.82
C PRO A 58 -7.85 14.73 3.20
N VAL A 59 -7.30 15.44 2.21
CA VAL A 59 -8.11 16.22 1.30
C VAL A 59 -9.14 15.33 0.60
N PRO A 60 -10.28 15.87 0.14
CA PRO A 60 -11.28 15.10 -0.62
C PRO A 60 -10.68 14.38 -1.84
N ALA A 61 -11.28 13.26 -2.25
CA ALA A 61 -10.75 12.40 -3.31
C ALA A 61 -10.52 13.17 -4.63
N GLU A 62 -11.38 14.10 -4.97
CA GLU A 62 -11.26 14.97 -6.15
C GLU A 62 -10.08 15.95 -6.08
N GLU A 63 -9.55 16.21 -4.89
CA GLU A 63 -8.36 17.05 -4.68
C GLU A 63 -7.04 16.25 -4.60
N LEU A 64 -7.08 14.92 -4.46
CA LEU A 64 -5.89 14.07 -4.39
C LEU A 64 -4.92 14.30 -5.56
N PRO A 65 -5.38 14.41 -6.83
CA PRO A 65 -4.48 14.68 -7.95
C PRO A 65 -3.72 16.00 -7.79
N ARG A 66 -4.39 17.06 -7.32
CA ARG A 66 -3.75 18.34 -7.06
C ARG A 66 -2.76 18.29 -5.90
N ALA A 67 -3.09 17.55 -4.84
CA ALA A 67 -2.20 17.36 -3.70
C ALA A 67 -0.93 16.59 -4.08
N ALA A 68 -1.05 15.61 -4.99
CA ALA A 68 0.06 14.77 -5.46
C ALA A 68 0.97 15.45 -6.50
N ASP A 69 0.49 16.46 -7.21
CA ASP A 69 1.18 17.09 -8.33
C ASP A 69 2.62 17.47 -8.00
N ARG A 70 2.83 18.21 -6.90
CA ARG A 70 4.17 18.63 -6.47
C ARG A 70 5.09 17.45 -6.17
N MET A 71 4.56 16.37 -5.62
CA MET A 71 5.34 15.17 -5.29
C MET A 71 5.88 14.53 -6.57
N TYR A 72 5.02 14.24 -7.55
CA TYR A 72 5.43 13.55 -8.77
C TYR A 72 6.42 14.36 -9.59
N HIS A 73 6.21 15.67 -9.73
CA HIS A 73 7.14 16.56 -10.42
C HIS A 73 8.49 16.72 -9.69
N ALA A 74 8.51 16.59 -8.36
CA ALA A 74 9.73 16.66 -7.57
C ALA A 74 10.52 15.34 -7.54
N LEU A 75 9.88 14.19 -7.79
CA LEU A 75 10.56 12.89 -7.80
C LEU A 75 11.51 12.74 -8.99
N SER A 76 11.02 12.97 -10.20
CA SER A 76 11.84 13.00 -11.43
C SER A 76 11.03 13.58 -12.59
N PRO A 77 11.70 13.99 -13.70
CA PRO A 77 11.01 14.40 -14.92
C PRO A 77 10.06 13.31 -15.47
N GLU A 78 10.46 12.05 -15.40
CA GLU A 78 9.66 10.91 -15.86
C GLU A 78 8.41 10.69 -15.00
N ALA A 79 8.54 10.84 -13.67
CA ALA A 79 7.41 10.75 -12.75
C ALA A 79 6.41 11.90 -12.96
N GLY A 80 6.89 13.12 -13.15
CA GLY A 80 6.06 14.26 -13.50
C GLY A 80 5.34 14.08 -14.84
N GLN A 81 6.05 13.65 -15.88
CA GLN A 81 5.43 13.35 -17.18
C GLN A 81 4.37 12.25 -17.09
N PHE A 82 4.68 11.17 -16.37
CA PHE A 82 3.72 10.09 -16.11
C PHE A 82 2.44 10.65 -15.48
N PHE A 83 2.58 11.44 -14.43
CA PHE A 83 1.45 11.97 -13.70
C PHE A 83 0.60 12.92 -14.56
N ASP A 84 1.23 13.81 -15.33
CA ASP A 84 0.57 14.68 -16.31
C ASP A 84 -0.24 13.89 -17.34
N GLU A 85 0.33 12.79 -17.86
CA GLU A 85 -0.36 11.95 -18.83
C GLU A 85 -1.55 11.21 -18.20
N MET A 86 -1.42 10.72 -16.95
CA MET A 86 -2.54 10.13 -16.21
C MET A 86 -3.72 11.08 -16.08
N LEU A 87 -3.45 12.33 -15.70
CA LEU A 87 -4.48 13.37 -15.59
C LEU A 87 -5.09 13.74 -16.93
N ARG A 88 -4.25 13.98 -17.95
CA ARG A 88 -4.70 14.37 -19.31
C ARG A 88 -5.62 13.34 -19.93
N HIS A 89 -5.37 12.06 -19.70
CA HIS A 89 -6.13 10.98 -20.30
C HIS A 89 -7.25 10.43 -19.41
N GLY A 90 -7.46 11.00 -18.21
CA GLY A 90 -8.50 10.55 -17.28
C GLY A 90 -8.30 9.12 -16.79
N MET A 91 -7.04 8.75 -16.51
CA MET A 91 -6.65 7.38 -16.11
C MET A 91 -6.76 7.15 -14.59
N LEU A 92 -7.48 8.02 -13.88
CA LEU A 92 -7.71 7.92 -12.44
C LEU A 92 -9.21 7.87 -12.16
N ASP A 93 -9.69 6.80 -11.57
CA ASP A 93 -11.06 6.68 -11.04
C ASP A 93 -10.99 6.37 -9.54
N VAL A 94 -10.83 7.42 -8.72
CA VAL A 94 -10.56 7.31 -7.29
C VAL A 94 -11.69 7.84 -6.40
N GLU A 95 -12.67 8.54 -6.97
CA GLU A 95 -13.79 9.08 -6.21
C GLU A 95 -14.63 7.99 -5.56
N GLY A 96 -15.08 8.23 -4.33
CA GLY A 96 -15.93 7.30 -3.58
C GLY A 96 -17.29 7.07 -4.22
N SER A 97 -17.73 5.82 -4.29
CA SER A 97 -19.04 5.45 -4.81
C SER A 97 -19.59 4.19 -4.13
N PRO A 98 -20.90 4.15 -3.79
CA PRO A 98 -21.53 2.95 -3.27
C PRO A 98 -21.60 1.79 -4.27
N ASN A 99 -21.36 2.07 -5.56
CA ASN A 99 -21.33 1.06 -6.63
C ASN A 99 -19.92 0.46 -6.83
N LYS A 100 -18.91 0.97 -6.13
CA LYS A 100 -17.55 0.43 -6.12
C LYS A 100 -17.35 -0.51 -4.94
N ILE A 101 -16.43 -1.46 -5.06
CA ILE A 101 -16.03 -2.33 -3.96
C ILE A 101 -15.32 -1.47 -2.91
N ALA A 102 -15.79 -1.55 -1.66
CA ALA A 102 -15.22 -0.79 -0.56
C ALA A 102 -13.79 -1.27 -0.21
N GLY A 103 -12.92 -0.32 0.14
CA GLY A 103 -11.56 -0.59 0.63
C GLY A 103 -10.62 -1.24 -0.38
N MET A 104 -10.94 -1.14 -1.68
CA MET A 104 -10.10 -1.67 -2.75
C MET A 104 -9.53 -0.56 -3.63
N GLY A 105 -8.25 -0.76 -4.01
CA GLY A 105 -7.60 -0.10 -5.13
C GLY A 105 -6.96 -1.15 -6.02
N PHE A 106 -6.74 -0.82 -7.27
CA PHE A 106 -5.90 -1.59 -8.18
C PHE A 106 -5.37 -0.70 -9.31
N CYS A 107 -4.24 -1.11 -9.86
CA CYS A 107 -3.69 -0.56 -11.09
C CYS A 107 -3.62 -1.64 -12.14
N ASP A 108 -4.16 -1.38 -13.32
CA ASP A 108 -4.06 -2.27 -14.47
C ASP A 108 -3.44 -1.55 -15.68
N MET A 109 -2.71 -2.30 -16.50
CA MET A 109 -2.08 -1.77 -17.69
C MET A 109 -2.97 -1.94 -18.89
N LEU A 110 -3.50 -0.85 -19.41
CA LEU A 110 -4.23 -0.85 -20.68
C LEU A 110 -3.23 -1.03 -21.82
N GLY A 111 -3.36 -2.17 -22.51
CA GLY A 111 -2.53 -2.53 -23.65
C GLY A 111 -2.71 -1.61 -24.85
N ALA A 112 -2.38 -2.10 -26.06
CA ALA A 112 -2.61 -1.33 -27.27
C ALA A 112 -4.12 -1.07 -27.49
N PRO A 113 -4.54 0.14 -27.92
CA PRO A 113 -3.68 1.23 -28.36
C PRO A 113 -3.24 2.19 -27.26
N TYR A 114 -3.75 2.05 -26.04
CA TYR A 114 -3.59 3.07 -24.97
C TYR A 114 -2.18 3.12 -24.42
N ARG A 115 -1.58 1.97 -24.09
CA ARG A 115 -0.25 1.86 -23.47
C ARG A 115 -0.09 2.74 -22.23
N MET A 116 -1.12 2.75 -21.40
CA MET A 116 -1.23 3.57 -20.19
C MET A 116 -1.72 2.71 -19.03
N PRO A 117 -1.29 2.95 -17.81
CA PRO A 117 -1.94 2.41 -16.63
C PRO A 117 -3.28 3.09 -16.39
N PHE A 118 -4.18 2.36 -15.73
CA PHE A 118 -5.43 2.87 -15.19
C PHE A 118 -5.47 2.54 -13.70
N VAL A 119 -5.69 3.56 -12.87
CA VAL A 119 -5.78 3.44 -11.42
C VAL A 119 -7.22 3.58 -10.99
N PHE A 120 -7.68 2.59 -10.26
CA PHE A 120 -9.00 2.55 -9.63
C PHE A 120 -8.84 2.52 -8.11
N ALA A 121 -9.63 3.31 -7.40
CA ALA A 121 -9.80 3.22 -5.96
C ALA A 121 -11.24 3.61 -5.57
N ASN A 122 -11.65 3.24 -4.37
CA ASN A 122 -12.90 3.69 -3.78
C ASN A 122 -12.58 4.42 -2.48
N CYS A 123 -12.22 5.70 -2.61
CA CYS A 123 -11.88 6.55 -1.48
C CYS A 123 -13.08 6.76 -0.55
N ASP A 124 -12.87 6.67 0.74
CA ASP A 124 -13.90 6.78 1.79
C ASP A 124 -13.65 7.93 2.78
N GLY A 125 -12.64 8.77 2.54
CA GLY A 125 -12.27 9.91 3.37
C GLY A 125 -11.37 9.55 4.55
N THR A 126 -10.77 8.37 4.55
CA THR A 126 -9.81 7.94 5.58
C THR A 126 -8.35 8.15 5.15
N SER A 127 -7.42 8.10 6.11
CA SER A 127 -5.99 8.22 5.82
C SER A 127 -5.46 7.15 4.87
N SER A 128 -6.15 6.00 4.78
CA SER A 128 -5.82 4.93 3.84
C SER A 128 -6.00 5.33 2.37
N ASP A 129 -6.85 6.31 2.06
CA ASP A 129 -7.03 6.79 0.68
C ASP A 129 -5.72 7.25 0.06
N VAL A 130 -4.91 8.01 0.80
CA VAL A 130 -3.60 8.49 0.30
C VAL A 130 -2.62 7.33 0.16
N THR A 131 -2.63 6.38 1.10
CA THR A 131 -1.80 5.18 1.02
C THR A 131 -2.13 4.36 -0.23
N VAL A 132 -3.42 4.04 -0.44
CA VAL A 132 -3.88 3.30 -1.62
C VAL A 132 -3.60 4.08 -2.90
N TYR A 133 -3.91 5.37 -2.93
CA TYR A 133 -3.68 6.23 -4.09
C TYR A 133 -2.22 6.24 -4.54
N THR A 134 -1.30 6.44 -3.59
CA THR A 134 0.14 6.47 -3.91
C THR A 134 0.68 5.08 -4.23
N HIS A 135 0.18 4.03 -3.58
CA HIS A 135 0.49 2.63 -3.85
C HIS A 135 0.15 2.27 -5.32
N GLU A 136 -1.10 2.49 -5.72
CA GLU A 136 -1.54 2.14 -7.08
C GLU A 136 -0.81 2.97 -8.16
N LEU A 137 -0.52 4.21 -7.88
CA LEU A 137 0.32 5.04 -8.76
C LEU A 137 1.78 4.58 -8.79
N GLY A 138 2.28 3.88 -7.78
CA GLY A 138 3.58 3.21 -7.80
C GLY A 138 3.62 2.08 -8.83
N HIS A 139 2.59 1.23 -8.87
CA HIS A 139 2.39 0.25 -9.93
C HIS A 139 2.25 0.93 -11.29
N GLY A 140 1.47 2.01 -11.34
CA GLY A 140 1.24 2.79 -12.56
C GLY A 140 2.54 3.33 -13.16
N LEU A 141 3.39 3.96 -12.37
CA LEU A 141 4.68 4.47 -12.84
C LEU A 141 5.59 3.36 -13.36
N GLN A 142 5.66 2.23 -12.64
CA GLN A 142 6.41 1.07 -13.08
C GLN A 142 5.91 0.54 -14.43
N GLY A 143 4.61 0.33 -14.57
CA GLY A 143 4.00 -0.14 -15.81
C GLY A 143 4.17 0.84 -16.97
N TYR A 144 4.00 2.15 -16.70
CA TYR A 144 4.18 3.23 -17.67
C TYR A 144 5.60 3.25 -18.26
N LEU A 145 6.62 3.12 -17.40
CA LEU A 145 8.02 3.08 -17.83
C LEU A 145 8.32 1.77 -18.56
N SER A 146 7.84 0.63 -18.06
CA SER A 146 8.07 -0.68 -18.65
C SER A 146 7.47 -0.81 -20.05
N ILE A 147 6.22 -0.41 -20.25
CA ILE A 147 5.57 -0.55 -21.56
C ILE A 147 6.22 0.31 -22.66
N ARG A 148 6.99 1.31 -22.27
CA ARG A 148 7.75 2.17 -23.18
C ARG A 148 9.15 1.63 -23.47
N ALA A 149 9.74 0.93 -22.50
CA ALA A 149 11.10 0.42 -22.58
C ALA A 149 11.19 -1.01 -23.10
N GLN A 150 10.16 -1.84 -22.84
CA GLN A 150 10.19 -3.26 -23.19
C GLN A 150 9.80 -3.52 -24.63
N PRO A 151 10.47 -4.48 -25.32
CA PRO A 151 10.18 -4.83 -26.71
C PRO A 151 8.86 -5.59 -26.89
N SER A 152 8.35 -6.24 -25.83
CA SER A 152 7.10 -7.00 -25.83
C SER A 152 6.25 -6.67 -24.63
N ALA A 153 4.94 -6.70 -24.79
CA ALA A 153 3.97 -6.56 -23.71
C ALA A 153 4.13 -7.64 -22.62
N ASP A 154 4.62 -8.82 -22.98
CA ASP A 154 4.85 -9.93 -22.05
C ASP A 154 5.92 -9.62 -20.98
N TYR A 155 6.77 -8.62 -21.24
CA TYR A 155 7.82 -8.19 -20.31
C TYR A 155 7.46 -6.96 -19.48
N VAL A 156 6.25 -6.43 -19.61
CA VAL A 156 5.78 -5.27 -18.85
C VAL A 156 5.43 -5.66 -17.41
N GLY A 157 4.78 -6.81 -17.24
CA GLY A 157 4.39 -7.31 -15.93
C GLY A 157 5.58 -7.82 -15.12
N LEU A 158 5.59 -7.50 -13.83
CA LEU A 158 6.55 -8.02 -12.85
C LEU A 158 5.93 -9.18 -12.06
N GLY A 159 6.78 -9.99 -11.43
CA GLY A 159 6.33 -10.89 -10.38
C GLY A 159 5.78 -10.07 -9.19
N PRO A 160 4.83 -10.63 -8.41
CA PRO A 160 4.18 -9.90 -7.33
C PRO A 160 5.16 -9.22 -6.36
N ASP A 161 6.23 -9.92 -5.98
CA ASP A 161 7.22 -9.37 -5.03
C ASP A 161 7.90 -8.10 -5.54
N LEU A 162 8.29 -8.09 -6.83
CA LEU A 162 8.93 -6.91 -7.45
C LEU A 162 7.93 -5.79 -7.71
N ALA A 163 6.68 -6.12 -8.01
CA ALA A 163 5.63 -5.13 -8.20
C ALA A 163 5.43 -4.32 -6.91
N GLU A 164 5.38 -5.00 -5.75
CA GLU A 164 5.20 -4.35 -4.45
C GLU A 164 6.40 -3.51 -3.99
N VAL A 165 7.60 -3.75 -4.51
CA VAL A 165 8.73 -2.84 -4.26
C VAL A 165 8.44 -1.44 -4.79
N HIS A 166 7.81 -1.34 -5.97
CA HIS A 166 7.47 -0.05 -6.57
C HIS A 166 6.33 0.65 -5.83
N SER A 167 5.26 -0.07 -5.54
CA SER A 167 4.08 0.46 -4.84
C SER A 167 4.42 0.91 -3.41
N LYS A 168 5.07 0.05 -2.63
CA LYS A 168 5.49 0.38 -1.26
C LYS A 168 6.52 1.50 -1.20
N THR A 169 7.43 1.59 -2.17
CA THR A 169 8.37 2.71 -2.25
C THR A 169 7.65 4.02 -2.52
N MET A 170 6.62 4.03 -3.38
CA MET A 170 5.84 5.24 -3.65
C MET A 170 5.05 5.72 -2.43
N GLU A 171 4.50 4.80 -1.63
CA GLU A 171 3.91 5.15 -0.33
C GLU A 171 4.93 5.90 0.55
N LEU A 172 6.17 5.39 0.65
CA LEU A 172 7.23 6.04 1.45
C LEU A 172 7.65 7.39 0.86
N PHE A 173 7.68 7.53 -0.45
CA PHE A 173 7.97 8.81 -1.13
C PHE A 173 6.89 9.86 -0.90
N SER A 174 5.66 9.47 -0.54
CA SER A 174 4.60 10.41 -0.18
C SER A 174 4.83 11.09 1.19
N LEU A 175 5.56 10.45 2.12
CA LEU A 175 5.69 10.92 3.49
C LEU A 175 6.31 12.32 3.64
N PRO A 176 7.35 12.73 2.87
CA PRO A 176 7.82 14.11 2.88
C PRO A 176 6.76 15.13 2.43
N TYR A 177 5.84 14.71 1.57
CA TYR A 177 4.78 15.53 1.00
C TYR A 177 3.43 15.39 1.74
N ALA A 178 3.39 14.68 2.86
CA ALA A 178 2.16 14.43 3.62
C ALA A 178 1.38 15.70 3.97
N ARG A 179 2.03 16.87 4.06
CA ARG A 179 1.37 18.15 4.31
C ARG A 179 0.45 18.59 3.15
N ASP A 180 0.75 18.19 1.93
CA ASP A 180 -0.07 18.51 0.76
C ASP A 180 -1.40 17.73 0.78
N PHE A 181 -1.40 16.54 1.38
CA PHE A 181 -2.57 15.68 1.53
C PHE A 181 -3.36 15.90 2.82
N PHE A 182 -2.68 16.24 3.93
CA PHE A 182 -3.27 16.24 5.28
C PHE A 182 -3.15 17.57 6.02
N GLY A 183 -2.53 18.60 5.43
CA GLY A 183 -2.31 19.87 6.10
C GLY A 183 -1.57 19.71 7.42
N ASP A 184 -2.15 20.23 8.50
CA ASP A 184 -1.55 20.17 9.85
C ASP A 184 -1.57 18.76 10.48
N GLN A 185 -2.38 17.82 9.94
CA GLN A 185 -2.42 16.43 10.38
C GLN A 185 -1.34 15.53 9.74
N ALA A 186 -0.44 16.09 8.94
CA ALA A 186 0.64 15.34 8.28
C ALA A 186 1.52 14.52 9.25
N GLY A 187 1.71 15.01 10.48
CA GLY A 187 2.44 14.28 11.53
C GLY A 187 1.69 13.02 11.99
N GLN A 188 0.37 13.13 12.13
CA GLN A 188 -0.50 11.99 12.47
C GLN A 188 -0.42 10.93 11.37
N PHE A 189 -0.63 11.30 10.10
CA PHE A 189 -0.52 10.39 8.97
C PHE A 189 0.81 9.63 8.93
N ARG A 190 1.95 10.32 9.10
CA ARG A 190 3.26 9.66 9.12
C ARG A 190 3.36 8.60 10.22
N THR A 191 2.81 8.89 11.40
CA THR A 191 2.76 7.93 12.51
C THR A 191 1.88 6.73 12.15
N GLU A 192 0.67 6.97 11.65
CA GLU A 192 -0.27 5.92 11.22
C GLU A 192 0.34 5.02 10.17
N HIS A 193 0.98 5.60 9.15
CA HIS A 193 1.64 4.86 8.08
C HIS A 193 2.77 3.98 8.62
N CYS A 194 3.62 4.50 9.52
CA CYS A 194 4.67 3.70 10.15
C CYS A 194 4.10 2.53 10.98
N TYR A 195 3.03 2.75 11.75
CA TYR A 195 2.34 1.69 12.47
C TYR A 195 1.78 0.63 11.52
N GLY A 196 1.15 1.07 10.43
CA GLY A 196 0.62 0.20 9.38
C GLY A 196 1.70 -0.69 8.78
N PHE A 197 2.84 -0.10 8.41
CA PHE A 197 3.96 -0.79 7.79
C PHE A 197 4.55 -1.90 8.69
N VAL A 198 4.77 -1.59 9.98
CA VAL A 198 5.26 -2.59 10.95
C VAL A 198 4.22 -3.71 11.16
N LYS A 199 2.93 -3.35 11.25
CA LYS A 199 1.82 -4.32 11.34
C LYS A 199 1.77 -5.26 10.15
N GLU A 200 1.92 -4.74 8.92
CA GLU A 200 1.87 -5.53 7.68
C GLU A 200 2.96 -6.59 7.65
N LEU A 201 4.19 -6.26 8.02
CA LEU A 201 5.29 -7.24 8.09
C LEU A 201 4.95 -8.42 9.01
N CYS A 202 4.38 -8.14 10.18
CA CYS A 202 3.96 -9.19 11.11
C CYS A 202 2.79 -10.00 10.56
N ALA A 203 1.79 -9.33 9.95
CA ALA A 203 0.60 -9.97 9.41
C ALA A 203 0.93 -10.91 8.25
N PHE A 204 1.73 -10.45 7.28
CA PHE A 204 2.11 -11.28 6.13
C PHE A 204 2.94 -12.51 6.52
N CYS A 205 3.87 -12.36 7.46
CA CYS A 205 4.59 -13.52 7.98
C CYS A 205 3.66 -14.53 8.71
N SER A 206 2.65 -14.03 9.42
CA SER A 206 1.65 -14.89 10.07
C SER A 206 0.80 -15.62 9.06
N ILE A 207 0.32 -14.91 8.02
CA ILE A 207 -0.46 -15.51 6.93
C ILE A 207 0.37 -16.57 6.21
N HIS A 208 1.62 -16.27 5.83
CA HIS A 208 2.51 -17.23 5.18
C HIS A 208 2.72 -18.47 6.03
N THR A 209 2.97 -18.31 7.32
CA THR A 209 3.16 -19.45 8.24
C THR A 209 1.89 -20.31 8.31
N PHE A 210 0.72 -19.68 8.39
CA PHE A 210 -0.56 -20.38 8.42
C PHE A 210 -0.87 -21.10 7.09
N GLU A 211 -0.69 -20.45 5.96
CA GLU A 211 -0.88 -21.08 4.64
C GLU A 211 0.05 -22.27 4.45
N THR A 212 1.30 -22.13 4.85
CA THR A 212 2.27 -23.22 4.81
C THR A 212 1.79 -24.41 5.63
N TRP A 213 1.32 -24.16 6.86
CA TRP A 213 0.79 -25.21 7.73
C TRP A 213 -0.42 -25.90 7.07
N LEU A 214 -1.34 -25.17 6.45
CA LEU A 214 -2.49 -25.73 5.72
C LEU A 214 -2.06 -26.67 4.58
N TYR A 215 -1.05 -26.27 3.80
CA TYR A 215 -0.54 -27.13 2.71
C TYR A 215 0.18 -28.40 3.23
N GLU A 216 0.77 -28.34 4.41
CA GLU A 216 1.43 -29.48 5.06
C GLU A 216 0.44 -30.41 5.79
N HIS A 217 -0.77 -29.93 6.09
CA HIS A 217 -1.80 -30.66 6.83
C HIS A 217 -3.14 -30.63 6.07
N PRO A 218 -3.20 -31.23 4.86
CA PRO A 218 -4.41 -31.20 4.04
C PRO A 218 -5.60 -31.95 4.67
N GLU A 219 -5.33 -32.76 5.71
CA GLU A 219 -6.34 -33.47 6.51
C GLU A 219 -6.90 -32.64 7.68
N ALA A 220 -6.34 -31.46 7.96
CA ALA A 220 -6.76 -30.64 9.07
C ALA A 220 -8.24 -30.21 8.95
N SER A 221 -8.94 -30.23 10.07
CA SER A 221 -10.33 -29.75 10.15
C SER A 221 -10.40 -28.26 10.51
N LEU A 222 -11.59 -27.65 10.35
CA LEU A 222 -11.82 -26.27 10.76
C LEU A 222 -11.71 -26.03 12.28
N ALA A 223 -11.60 -27.10 13.08
CA ALA A 223 -11.46 -27.03 14.52
C ALA A 223 -10.01 -27.04 15.01
N GLU A 224 -9.08 -27.33 14.11
CA GLU A 224 -7.63 -27.33 14.36
C GLU A 224 -7.00 -26.03 13.89
#